data_0e8c76994474ab3660a3706d3428db7c
#
_entry.id   0e8c76994474ab3660a3706d3428db7c
#
_cell.length_a   1.000
_cell.length_b   1.000
_cell.length_c   1.000
_cell.angle_alpha   90.00
_cell.angle_beta   90.00
_cell.angle_gamma   90.00
#
_symmetry.space_group_name_H-M   'P 1'
#
loop_
_entity.id
_entity.type
_entity.pdbx_description
1 polymer ?
#
loop_
_entity_poly.entity_id
_entity_poly.type
_entity_poly.pdbx_seq_one_letter_code
_entity_poly.pdbx_strand_id
1 'polypeptide(L)'
;LPTYPMEQLAGWKAQLAERGVPIFDFGTGDPREPTPAILRQAMFDGTHEVSQYPPTQGTKPLRQAVSGYLRRRFGVAVDADTEVMATLGSKECLFHLPLTFVQVPSDKDLVLYGEPAYPVYEIGALFAEAWTYPVPLGVHNGYALDPDALPEAVLKRASVVFLNYPHNPTGFCLPDSLFRRWVEVREEYGFVLVSDECYVDLHYDGPRPRSLLEFGKKGCLAVHSLSKRSGMTGYRSGFVAGDKDLIATYKRFRASMGTAPQEFVQAAATVAWTEPKHVEERLAVFAAKRAVLLELCRQRGLRVHGSQAGLYLWVEVPDGTDGVAYAQRCREVGIVVAPGAFFGRGQE
;
A
#
# COMPACT_ATOMS: atom_id res chain seq x y z
N LEU A 1 -14.56 -16.79 -3.45
CA LEU A 1 -13.86 -15.52 -3.51
C LEU A 1 -14.67 -14.52 -4.33
N PRO A 2 -14.83 -13.27 -3.89
CA PRO A 2 -15.43 -12.21 -4.72
C PRO A 2 -14.54 -11.92 -5.93
N THR A 3 -15.16 -11.48 -7.04
CA THR A 3 -14.39 -11.03 -8.22
C THR A 3 -13.50 -9.85 -7.84
N TYR A 4 -12.22 -9.94 -8.19
CA TYR A 4 -11.29 -8.86 -7.88
C TYR A 4 -11.69 -7.57 -8.62
N PRO A 5 -11.87 -6.42 -7.92
CA PRO A 5 -12.45 -5.20 -8.53
C PRO A 5 -11.73 -4.71 -9.79
N MET A 6 -10.41 -4.89 -9.87
CA MET A 6 -9.64 -4.47 -11.04
C MET A 6 -9.92 -5.32 -12.29
N GLU A 7 -10.41 -6.56 -12.14
CA GLU A 7 -10.86 -7.40 -13.26
C GLU A 7 -12.13 -6.82 -13.91
N GLN A 8 -13.02 -6.26 -13.10
CA GLN A 8 -14.20 -5.58 -13.62
C GLN A 8 -13.82 -4.36 -14.47
N LEU A 9 -12.87 -3.55 -14.01
CA LEU A 9 -12.35 -2.41 -14.80
C LEU A 9 -11.69 -2.88 -16.10
N ALA A 10 -10.96 -3.99 -16.08
CA ALA A 10 -10.38 -4.58 -17.28
C ALA A 10 -11.45 -5.02 -18.26
N GLY A 11 -12.52 -5.66 -17.79
CA GLY A 11 -13.69 -6.03 -18.61
C GLY A 11 -14.39 -4.81 -19.24
N TRP A 12 -14.56 -3.72 -18.48
CA TRP A 12 -15.12 -2.47 -19.00
C TRP A 12 -14.26 -1.88 -20.12
N LYS A 13 -12.95 -1.87 -19.97
CA LYS A 13 -12.03 -1.38 -20.99
C LYS A 13 -12.06 -2.25 -22.26
N ALA A 14 -12.11 -3.57 -22.12
CA ALA A 14 -12.25 -4.48 -23.27
C ALA A 14 -13.53 -4.20 -24.08
N GLN A 15 -14.68 -4.07 -23.41
CA GLN A 15 -15.95 -3.74 -24.06
C GLN A 15 -15.93 -2.38 -24.79
N LEU A 16 -15.27 -1.36 -24.21
CA LEU A 16 -15.11 -0.06 -24.87
C LEU A 16 -14.23 -0.16 -26.11
N ALA A 17 -13.13 -0.92 -26.01
CA ALA A 17 -12.22 -1.14 -27.15
C ALA A 17 -12.92 -1.86 -28.32
N GLU A 18 -13.72 -2.90 -28.04
CA GLU A 18 -14.53 -3.61 -29.04
C GLU A 18 -15.52 -2.69 -29.77
N ARG A 19 -16.04 -1.68 -29.07
CA ARG A 19 -16.95 -0.67 -29.61
C ARG A 19 -16.23 0.49 -30.31
N GLY A 20 -14.89 0.50 -30.35
CA GLY A 20 -14.09 1.59 -30.92
C GLY A 20 -14.19 2.91 -30.15
N VAL A 21 -14.60 2.88 -28.86
CA VAL A 21 -14.71 4.10 -28.04
C VAL A 21 -13.32 4.44 -27.47
N PRO A 22 -12.84 5.69 -27.60
CA PRO A 22 -11.59 6.13 -26.95
C PRO A 22 -11.65 5.95 -25.43
N ILE A 23 -10.57 5.43 -24.83
CA ILE A 23 -10.55 5.11 -23.41
C ILE A 23 -9.64 6.10 -22.66
N PHE A 24 -10.23 6.79 -21.67
CA PHE A 24 -9.54 7.63 -20.68
C PHE A 24 -9.60 6.91 -19.34
N ASP A 25 -8.49 6.20 -19.00
CA ASP A 25 -8.43 5.34 -17.80
C ASP A 25 -7.92 6.12 -16.58
N PHE A 26 -8.82 6.46 -15.67
CA PHE A 26 -8.55 7.02 -14.34
C PHE A 26 -8.82 6.01 -13.20
N GLY A 27 -9.27 4.79 -13.54
CA GLY A 27 -9.61 3.76 -12.57
C GLY A 27 -8.44 2.89 -12.14
N THR A 28 -7.35 2.86 -12.92
CA THR A 28 -6.21 1.98 -12.66
C THR A 28 -5.07 2.75 -12.02
N GLY A 29 -4.78 2.46 -10.75
CA GLY A 29 -3.65 3.07 -10.03
C GLY A 29 -2.28 2.54 -10.46
N ASP A 30 -2.00 2.53 -11.76
CA ASP A 30 -0.73 2.07 -12.34
C ASP A 30 -0.04 3.22 -13.09
N PRO A 31 1.08 3.75 -12.56
CA PRO A 31 1.83 4.82 -13.22
C PRO A 31 2.31 4.40 -14.61
N ARG A 32 2.07 5.26 -15.61
CA ARG A 32 2.45 5.00 -17.01
C ARG A 32 3.71 5.71 -17.45
N GLU A 33 4.30 6.55 -16.59
CA GLU A 33 5.59 7.16 -16.83
C GLU A 33 6.68 6.08 -16.92
N PRO A 34 7.66 6.23 -17.83
CA PRO A 34 8.75 5.27 -17.95
C PRO A 34 9.46 5.04 -16.61
N THR A 35 9.83 3.80 -16.33
CA THR A 35 10.79 3.52 -15.26
C THR A 35 12.09 4.27 -15.54
N PRO A 36 12.67 4.97 -14.56
CA PRO A 36 13.90 5.74 -14.74
C PRO A 36 15.02 4.94 -15.40
N ALA A 37 15.76 5.56 -16.31
CA ALA A 37 16.81 4.87 -17.08
C ALA A 37 17.88 4.23 -16.19
N ILE A 38 18.27 4.92 -15.10
CA ILE A 38 19.24 4.40 -14.13
C ILE A 38 18.79 3.08 -13.50
N LEU A 39 17.48 2.91 -13.25
CA LEU A 39 16.94 1.68 -12.65
C LEU A 39 16.88 0.55 -13.67
N ARG A 40 16.54 0.87 -14.93
CA ARG A 40 16.55 -0.12 -16.01
C ARG A 40 17.97 -0.61 -16.31
N GLN A 41 18.94 0.31 -16.29
CA GLN A 41 20.35 -0.02 -16.46
C GLN A 41 20.86 -0.92 -15.32
N ALA A 42 20.56 -0.55 -14.07
CA ALA A 42 20.95 -1.36 -12.91
C ALA A 42 20.34 -2.77 -12.94
N MET A 43 19.11 -2.94 -13.47
CA MET A 43 18.51 -4.25 -13.68
C MET A 43 19.29 -5.05 -14.73
N PHE A 44 19.64 -4.42 -15.85
CA PHE A 44 20.41 -5.06 -16.92
C PHE A 44 21.79 -5.50 -16.43
N ASP A 45 22.50 -4.61 -15.73
CA ASP A 45 23.82 -4.87 -15.16
C ASP A 45 23.79 -5.96 -14.07
N GLY A 46 22.65 -6.14 -13.40
CA GLY A 46 22.42 -7.18 -12.40
C GLY A 46 22.06 -8.55 -12.97
N THR A 47 22.02 -8.70 -14.31
CA THR A 47 21.76 -9.99 -14.94
C THR A 47 23.07 -10.76 -15.07
N HIS A 48 23.15 -11.90 -14.37
CA HIS A 48 24.33 -12.77 -14.38
C HIS A 48 24.24 -13.85 -15.45
N GLU A 49 25.39 -14.30 -15.96
CA GLU A 49 25.47 -15.42 -16.92
C GLU A 49 24.95 -16.74 -16.32
N VAL A 50 25.20 -16.96 -15.03
CA VAL A 50 24.75 -18.14 -14.31
C VAL A 50 23.59 -17.76 -13.40
N SER A 51 22.43 -18.37 -13.64
CA SER A 51 21.23 -18.18 -12.81
C SER A 51 21.30 -19.08 -11.57
N GLN A 52 21.15 -18.47 -10.39
CA GLN A 52 21.11 -19.18 -9.10
C GLN A 52 19.83 -18.78 -8.34
N TYR A 53 19.45 -19.58 -7.34
CA TYR A 53 18.34 -19.22 -6.46
C TYR A 53 18.70 -17.98 -5.63
N PRO A 54 17.88 -16.92 -5.67
CA PRO A 54 18.12 -15.73 -4.87
C PRO A 54 17.84 -15.99 -3.39
N PRO A 55 18.52 -15.28 -2.48
CA PRO A 55 18.24 -15.42 -1.05
C PRO A 55 16.83 -14.93 -0.73
N THR A 56 16.03 -15.72 -0.01
CA THR A 56 14.64 -15.41 0.37
C THR A 56 14.50 -14.08 1.11
N GLN A 57 15.49 -13.75 1.96
CA GLN A 57 15.50 -12.47 2.70
C GLN A 57 15.83 -11.27 1.81
N GLY A 58 16.35 -11.50 0.62
CA GLY A 58 16.95 -10.49 -0.25
C GLY A 58 18.47 -10.36 -0.07
N THR A 59 19.14 -9.85 -1.09
CA THR A 59 20.60 -9.65 -1.09
C THR A 59 21.03 -8.65 -0.02
N LYS A 60 22.24 -8.82 0.49
CA LYS A 60 22.80 -7.91 1.52
C LYS A 60 22.87 -6.45 1.05
N PRO A 61 23.32 -6.14 -0.19
CA PRO A 61 23.29 -4.77 -0.71
C PRO A 61 21.89 -4.14 -0.69
N LEU A 62 20.84 -4.89 -1.07
CA LEU A 62 19.46 -4.39 -1.03
C LEU A 62 19.03 -4.08 0.41
N ARG A 63 19.25 -4.99 1.35
CA ARG A 63 18.87 -4.78 2.75
C ARG A 63 19.60 -3.58 3.38
N GLN A 64 20.89 -3.38 3.04
CA GLN A 64 21.65 -2.20 3.44
C GLN A 64 21.11 -0.90 2.82
N ALA A 65 20.73 -0.93 1.55
CA ALA A 65 20.10 0.22 0.88
C ALA A 65 18.78 0.60 1.55
N VAL A 66 17.95 -0.38 1.93
CA VAL A 66 16.70 -0.20 2.68
C VAL A 66 16.98 0.42 4.07
N SER A 67 17.93 -0.13 4.83
CA SER A 67 18.32 0.44 6.12
C SER A 67 18.80 1.89 5.99
N GLY A 68 19.58 2.18 4.95
CA GLY A 68 20.02 3.54 4.61
C GLY A 68 18.86 4.46 4.25
N TYR A 69 17.87 3.97 3.49
CA TYR A 69 16.65 4.72 3.16
C TYR A 69 15.85 5.09 4.41
N LEU A 70 15.54 4.12 5.27
CA LEU A 70 14.78 4.35 6.50
C LEU A 70 15.48 5.37 7.42
N ARG A 71 16.81 5.30 7.53
CA ARG A 71 17.59 6.28 8.27
C ARG A 71 17.52 7.68 7.66
N ARG A 72 17.70 7.81 6.34
CA ARG A 72 17.68 9.13 5.66
C ARG A 72 16.29 9.75 5.66
N ARG A 73 15.26 8.93 5.44
CA ARG A 73 13.89 9.40 5.23
C ARG A 73 13.15 9.67 6.53
N PHE A 74 13.37 8.84 7.55
CA PHE A 74 12.58 8.82 8.80
C PHE A 74 13.45 8.91 10.07
N GLY A 75 14.77 8.92 9.96
CA GLY A 75 15.64 8.85 11.12
C GLY A 75 15.65 7.49 11.84
N VAL A 76 15.02 6.48 11.27
CA VAL A 76 14.88 5.16 11.88
C VAL A 76 16.08 4.27 11.59
N ALA A 77 16.71 3.76 12.64
CA ALA A 77 17.77 2.78 12.53
C ALA A 77 17.20 1.36 12.58
N VAL A 78 17.46 0.58 11.52
CA VAL A 78 17.12 -0.85 11.45
C VAL A 78 18.37 -1.64 11.10
N ASP A 79 18.50 -2.84 11.69
CA ASP A 79 19.55 -3.79 11.35
C ASP A 79 19.20 -4.49 10.03
N ALA A 80 20.09 -4.36 9.04
CA ALA A 80 19.86 -4.92 7.70
C ALA A 80 19.81 -6.46 7.68
N ASP A 81 20.39 -7.14 8.65
CA ASP A 81 20.45 -8.60 8.67
C ASP A 81 19.30 -9.24 9.45
N THR A 82 18.71 -8.51 10.42
CA THR A 82 17.67 -9.06 11.31
C THR A 82 16.32 -8.35 11.24
N GLU A 83 16.26 -7.08 10.80
CA GLU A 83 15.07 -6.25 10.85
C GLU A 83 14.55 -5.85 9.46
N VAL A 84 15.10 -6.40 8.37
CA VAL A 84 14.72 -6.09 6.99
C VAL A 84 14.54 -7.35 6.17
N MET A 85 13.50 -7.40 5.34
CA MET A 85 13.26 -8.45 4.37
C MET A 85 12.70 -7.91 3.05
N ALA A 86 13.30 -8.31 1.92
CA ALA A 86 12.81 -7.99 0.60
C ALA A 86 11.53 -8.75 0.25
N THR A 87 10.62 -8.13 -0.51
CA THR A 87 9.32 -8.71 -0.90
C THR A 87 9.07 -8.56 -2.40
N LEU A 88 8.15 -9.35 -2.96
CA LEU A 88 7.68 -9.24 -4.35
C LEU A 88 6.64 -8.11 -4.50
N GLY A 89 7.00 -6.91 -4.08
CA GLY A 89 6.11 -5.77 -3.87
C GLY A 89 5.37 -5.90 -2.54
N SER A 90 4.62 -4.86 -2.16
CA SER A 90 3.87 -4.87 -0.90
C SER A 90 2.70 -5.84 -0.90
N LYS A 91 2.00 -6.02 -2.03
CA LYS A 91 0.79 -6.85 -2.10
C LYS A 91 1.03 -8.29 -1.63
N GLU A 92 2.12 -8.90 -2.07
CA GLU A 92 2.50 -10.25 -1.67
C GLU A 92 2.74 -10.33 -0.15
N CYS A 93 3.49 -9.36 0.38
CA CYS A 93 3.76 -9.27 1.81
C CYS A 93 2.48 -9.11 2.63
N LEU A 94 1.64 -8.13 2.30
CA LEU A 94 0.39 -7.83 3.01
C LEU A 94 -0.58 -9.02 3.00
N PHE A 95 -0.62 -9.77 1.89
CA PHE A 95 -1.40 -11.01 1.80
C PHE A 95 -0.85 -12.12 2.72
N HIS A 96 0.47 -12.24 2.83
CA HIS A 96 1.11 -13.30 3.61
C HIS A 96 1.18 -13.02 5.11
N LEU A 97 1.08 -11.76 5.56
CA LEU A 97 1.19 -11.45 6.98
C LEU A 97 0.07 -12.09 7.84
N PRO A 98 -1.22 -12.08 7.44
CA PRO A 98 -2.25 -12.84 8.15
C PRO A 98 -1.94 -14.34 8.21
N LEU A 99 -1.53 -14.96 7.09
CA LEU A 99 -1.14 -16.38 7.04
C LEU A 99 0.04 -16.72 7.96
N THR A 100 0.88 -15.73 8.25
CA THR A 100 2.05 -15.93 9.12
C THR A 100 1.71 -15.80 10.60
N PHE A 101 0.82 -14.87 10.96
CA PHE A 101 0.64 -14.42 12.33
C PHE A 101 -0.71 -14.76 12.94
N VAL A 102 -1.73 -15.09 12.13
CA VAL A 102 -3.00 -15.58 12.66
C VAL A 102 -2.88 -17.08 12.95
N GLN A 103 -3.35 -17.49 14.10
CA GLN A 103 -3.44 -18.90 14.49
C GLN A 103 -4.91 -19.23 14.77
N VAL A 104 -5.45 -20.19 14.05
CA VAL A 104 -6.84 -20.66 14.21
C VAL A 104 -6.81 -22.17 14.54
N PRO A 105 -7.51 -22.63 15.60
CA PRO A 105 -8.31 -21.83 16.55
C PRO A 105 -7.45 -21.13 17.61
N SER A 106 -7.76 -19.88 17.92
CA SER A 106 -7.21 -19.15 19.07
C SER A 106 -8.12 -17.99 19.46
N ASP A 107 -7.87 -17.38 20.62
CA ASP A 107 -8.57 -16.17 21.07
C ASP A 107 -8.13 -14.91 20.29
N LYS A 108 -7.05 -15.03 19.49
CA LYS A 108 -6.51 -13.98 18.60
C LYS A 108 -6.65 -14.40 17.13
N ASP A 109 -7.89 -14.35 16.66
CA ASP A 109 -8.30 -14.85 15.35
C ASP A 109 -8.83 -13.75 14.42
N LEU A 110 -8.57 -12.45 14.74
CA LEU A 110 -9.18 -11.32 14.06
C LEU A 110 -8.13 -10.43 13.36
N VAL A 111 -8.42 -10.05 12.12
CA VAL A 111 -7.67 -9.05 11.34
C VAL A 111 -8.48 -7.77 11.27
N LEU A 112 -7.90 -6.64 11.72
CA LEU A 112 -8.53 -5.34 11.78
C LEU A 112 -7.90 -4.39 10.75
N TYR A 113 -8.74 -3.62 10.05
CA TYR A 113 -8.31 -2.58 9.10
C TYR A 113 -9.39 -1.53 8.90
N GLY A 114 -9.01 -0.33 8.44
CA GLY A 114 -9.96 0.72 8.08
C GLY A 114 -10.53 0.51 6.69
N GLU A 115 -11.82 0.83 6.48
CA GLU A 115 -12.53 0.73 5.20
C GLU A 115 -13.10 2.11 4.81
N PRO A 116 -12.87 2.66 3.58
CA PRO A 116 -12.42 1.96 2.37
C PRO A 116 -11.01 1.42 2.50
N ALA A 117 -10.71 0.30 1.83
CA ALA A 117 -9.47 -0.43 2.01
C ALA A 117 -8.88 -0.97 0.71
N TYR A 118 -7.60 -1.26 0.73
CA TYR A 118 -6.99 -2.11 -0.28
C TYR A 118 -7.47 -3.56 -0.06
N PRO A 119 -8.12 -4.22 -1.05
CA PRO A 119 -8.79 -5.50 -0.85
C PRO A 119 -7.89 -6.64 -0.35
N VAL A 120 -6.58 -6.48 -0.41
CA VAL A 120 -5.62 -7.51 -0.01
C VAL A 120 -5.70 -7.85 1.48
N TYR A 121 -6.11 -6.91 2.33
CA TYR A 121 -6.19 -7.16 3.78
C TYR A 121 -7.28 -8.18 4.10
N GLU A 122 -8.48 -7.98 3.54
CA GLU A 122 -9.61 -8.91 3.67
C GLU A 122 -9.29 -10.27 3.08
N ILE A 123 -8.74 -10.30 1.86
CA ILE A 123 -8.43 -11.57 1.17
C ILE A 123 -7.33 -12.34 1.90
N GLY A 124 -6.29 -11.68 2.39
CA GLY A 124 -5.26 -12.32 3.22
C GLY A 124 -5.81 -12.91 4.51
N ALA A 125 -6.72 -12.20 5.18
CA ALA A 125 -7.40 -12.69 6.37
C ALA A 125 -8.29 -13.91 6.07
N LEU A 126 -9.03 -13.88 4.96
CA LEU A 126 -9.87 -15.00 4.53
C LEU A 126 -9.05 -16.28 4.30
N PHE A 127 -7.89 -16.19 3.63
CA PHE A 127 -7.01 -17.34 3.43
C PHE A 127 -6.33 -17.83 4.71
N ALA A 128 -6.21 -16.96 5.71
CA ALA A 128 -5.75 -17.32 7.05
C ALA A 128 -6.87 -17.87 7.96
N GLU A 129 -8.08 -18.05 7.43
CA GLU A 129 -9.29 -18.45 8.17
C GLU A 129 -9.62 -17.51 9.34
N ALA A 130 -9.15 -16.26 9.27
CA ALA A 130 -9.37 -15.24 10.27
C ALA A 130 -10.71 -14.53 10.10
N TRP A 131 -11.28 -14.07 11.20
CA TRP A 131 -12.34 -13.08 11.17
C TRP A 131 -11.80 -11.71 10.73
N THR A 132 -12.62 -10.93 10.07
CA THR A 132 -12.28 -9.56 9.70
C THR A 132 -13.10 -8.55 10.47
N TYR A 133 -12.49 -7.43 10.82
CA TYR A 133 -13.17 -6.28 11.39
C TYR A 133 -12.83 -5.01 10.60
N PRO A 134 -13.57 -4.75 9.51
CA PRO A 134 -13.44 -3.49 8.79
C PRO A 134 -14.04 -2.35 9.63
N VAL A 135 -13.25 -1.29 9.84
CA VAL A 135 -13.68 -0.10 10.59
C VAL A 135 -14.08 0.99 9.60
N PRO A 136 -15.34 1.47 9.61
CA PRO A 136 -15.77 2.49 8.69
C PRO A 136 -14.97 3.79 8.84
N LEU A 137 -14.31 4.23 7.76
CA LEU A 137 -13.62 5.50 7.66
C LEU A 137 -14.41 6.42 6.74
N GLY A 138 -14.51 7.69 7.14
CA GLY A 138 -15.26 8.68 6.37
C GLY A 138 -14.92 10.11 6.77
N VAL A 139 -15.66 11.04 6.23
CA VAL A 139 -15.51 12.47 6.55
C VAL A 139 -15.69 12.72 8.05
N HIS A 140 -16.60 11.95 8.71
CA HIS A 140 -16.93 12.09 10.12
C HIS A 140 -15.75 11.85 11.07
N ASN A 141 -14.79 11.02 10.68
CA ASN A 141 -13.57 10.73 11.45
C ASN A 141 -12.28 11.13 10.72
N GLY A 142 -12.38 11.94 9.67
CA GLY A 142 -11.24 12.40 8.86
C GLY A 142 -10.47 11.24 8.22
N TYR A 143 -11.13 10.12 7.94
CA TYR A 143 -10.52 8.87 7.44
C TYR A 143 -9.39 8.33 8.33
N ALA A 144 -9.39 8.70 9.61
CA ALA A 144 -8.41 8.23 10.58
C ALA A 144 -8.93 6.99 11.32
N LEU A 145 -8.13 5.94 11.36
CA LEU A 145 -8.39 4.76 12.18
C LEU A 145 -7.91 5.06 13.61
N ASP A 146 -8.87 5.28 14.50
CA ASP A 146 -8.64 5.62 15.91
C ASP A 146 -8.85 4.39 16.80
N PRO A 147 -7.82 3.90 17.53
CA PRO A 147 -7.97 2.75 18.40
C PRO A 147 -8.91 3.01 19.58
N ASP A 148 -9.04 4.25 20.06
CA ASP A 148 -9.90 4.59 21.21
C ASP A 148 -11.39 4.56 20.86
N ALA A 149 -11.74 4.56 19.56
CA ALA A 149 -13.11 4.37 19.09
C ALA A 149 -13.52 2.89 18.98
N LEU A 150 -12.61 1.94 19.24
CA LEU A 150 -12.84 0.51 19.05
C LEU A 150 -13.29 -0.18 20.36
N PRO A 151 -14.21 -1.16 20.27
CA PRO A 151 -14.55 -1.99 21.41
C PRO A 151 -13.32 -2.76 21.93
N GLU A 152 -13.13 -2.79 23.23
CA GLU A 152 -12.03 -3.55 23.89
C GLU A 152 -12.01 -5.03 23.47
N ALA A 153 -13.20 -5.64 23.32
CA ALA A 153 -13.33 -7.03 22.89
C ALA A 153 -12.73 -7.28 21.49
N VAL A 154 -12.79 -6.29 20.59
CA VAL A 154 -12.18 -6.35 19.25
C VAL A 154 -10.66 -6.28 19.37
N LEU A 155 -10.13 -5.35 20.17
CA LEU A 155 -8.68 -5.21 20.39
C LEU A 155 -8.08 -6.46 21.04
N LYS A 156 -8.79 -7.08 21.98
CA LYS A 156 -8.36 -8.35 22.63
C LYS A 156 -8.26 -9.51 21.63
N ARG A 157 -9.18 -9.59 20.67
CA ARG A 157 -9.19 -10.63 19.62
C ARG A 157 -8.24 -10.35 18.46
N ALA A 158 -7.77 -9.11 18.30
CA ALA A 158 -6.91 -8.74 17.19
C ALA A 158 -5.60 -9.56 17.20
N SER A 159 -5.29 -10.19 16.08
CA SER A 159 -4.00 -10.83 15.78
C SER A 159 -3.13 -9.92 14.93
N VAL A 160 -3.73 -9.32 13.89
CA VAL A 160 -3.08 -8.39 12.96
C VAL A 160 -3.94 -7.15 12.79
N VAL A 161 -3.33 -5.98 12.90
CA VAL A 161 -3.95 -4.69 12.60
C VAL A 161 -3.21 -4.03 11.45
N PHE A 162 -3.94 -3.65 10.38
CA PHE A 162 -3.40 -2.92 9.27
C PHE A 162 -3.71 -1.43 9.37
N LEU A 163 -2.68 -0.61 9.37
CA LEU A 163 -2.73 0.82 9.10
C LEU A 163 -2.29 1.04 7.65
N ASN A 164 -2.99 1.88 6.90
CA ASN A 164 -2.58 2.24 5.55
C ASN A 164 -2.54 3.76 5.42
N TYR A 165 -1.37 4.34 5.66
CA TYR A 165 -1.19 5.80 5.57
C TYR A 165 0.16 6.16 4.94
N PRO A 166 0.18 7.08 3.94
CA PRO A 166 -0.98 7.76 3.34
C PRO A 166 -2.02 6.78 2.80
N HIS A 167 -3.30 7.08 3.09
CA HIS A 167 -4.41 6.17 2.91
C HIS A 167 -4.76 5.93 1.43
N ASN A 168 -4.92 4.69 1.04
CA ASN A 168 -5.45 4.29 -0.25
C ASN A 168 -6.92 3.84 -0.08
N PRO A 169 -7.91 4.54 -0.70
CA PRO A 169 -7.74 5.42 -1.87
C PRO A 169 -7.79 6.94 -1.58
N THR A 170 -7.96 7.41 -0.35
CA THR A 170 -8.33 8.80 -0.07
C THR A 170 -7.16 9.79 -0.03
N GLY A 171 -5.92 9.30 0.19
CA GLY A 171 -4.72 10.13 0.29
C GLY A 171 -4.58 10.90 1.62
N PHE A 172 -5.37 10.56 2.64
CA PHE A 172 -5.21 11.12 3.98
C PHE A 172 -3.93 10.61 4.66
N CYS A 173 -3.32 11.47 5.49
CA CYS A 173 -2.18 11.13 6.31
C CYS A 173 -2.60 11.01 7.78
N LEU A 174 -2.16 9.97 8.47
CA LEU A 174 -2.48 9.75 9.88
C LEU A 174 -1.71 10.76 10.76
N PRO A 175 -2.35 11.41 11.74
CA PRO A 175 -1.66 12.25 12.72
C PRO A 175 -0.66 11.46 13.58
N ASP A 176 0.44 12.10 13.98
CA ASP A 176 1.47 11.52 14.85
C ASP A 176 0.90 11.01 16.19
N SER A 177 -0.11 11.69 16.74
CA SER A 177 -0.78 11.27 17.97
C SER A 177 -1.43 9.90 17.86
N LEU A 178 -2.04 9.60 16.71
CA LEU A 178 -2.66 8.29 16.48
C LEU A 178 -1.64 7.19 16.22
N PHE A 179 -0.51 7.48 15.56
CA PHE A 179 0.58 6.50 15.49
C PHE A 179 1.11 6.11 16.87
N ARG A 180 1.33 7.12 17.76
CA ARG A 180 1.74 6.85 19.15
C ARG A 180 0.70 6.01 19.88
N ARG A 181 -0.57 6.40 19.75
CA ARG A 181 -1.67 5.69 20.41
C ARG A 181 -1.79 4.25 19.94
N TRP A 182 -1.64 3.98 18.64
CA TRP A 182 -1.62 2.63 18.10
C TRP A 182 -0.45 1.78 18.64
N VAL A 183 0.73 2.36 18.83
CA VAL A 183 1.87 1.66 19.44
C VAL A 183 1.57 1.30 20.90
N GLU A 184 1.00 2.23 21.68
CA GLU A 184 0.58 1.97 23.08
C GLU A 184 -0.46 0.85 23.16
N VAL A 185 -1.53 0.93 22.36
CA VAL A 185 -2.58 -0.08 22.31
C VAL A 185 -2.03 -1.43 21.83
N ARG A 186 -1.10 -1.42 20.89
CA ARG A 186 -0.38 -2.63 20.48
C ARG A 186 0.40 -3.26 21.64
N GLU A 187 1.06 -2.49 22.48
CA GLU A 187 1.78 -3.01 23.64
C GLU A 187 0.83 -3.63 24.67
N GLU A 188 -0.32 -3.02 24.87
CA GLU A 188 -1.35 -3.50 25.79
C GLU A 188 -1.99 -4.82 25.33
N TYR A 189 -2.39 -4.90 24.05
CA TYR A 189 -3.16 -6.04 23.52
C TYR A 189 -2.32 -7.08 22.78
N GLY A 190 -1.09 -6.79 22.40
CA GLY A 190 -0.12 -7.76 21.87
C GLY A 190 -0.38 -8.28 20.45
N PHE A 191 -1.12 -7.55 19.60
CA PHE A 191 -1.29 -7.87 18.18
C PHE A 191 -0.07 -7.44 17.37
N VAL A 192 0.05 -7.92 16.12
CA VAL A 192 1.02 -7.43 15.15
C VAL A 192 0.45 -6.17 14.49
N LEU A 193 1.17 -5.04 14.64
CA LEU A 193 0.78 -3.78 14.01
C LEU A 193 1.56 -3.59 12.69
N VAL A 194 0.84 -3.55 11.58
CA VAL A 194 1.39 -3.43 10.23
C VAL A 194 1.01 -2.10 9.63
N SER A 195 2.00 -1.31 9.19
CA SER A 195 1.79 -0.07 8.44
C SER A 195 2.11 -0.28 6.96
N ASP A 196 1.11 -0.19 6.09
CA ASP A 196 1.28 -0.14 4.65
C ASP A 196 1.61 1.29 4.24
N GLU A 197 2.89 1.54 3.93
CA GLU A 197 3.47 2.85 3.66
C GLU A 197 3.82 3.04 2.17
N CYS A 198 3.11 2.35 1.28
CA CYS A 198 3.42 2.36 -0.16
C CYS A 198 3.35 3.74 -0.81
N TYR A 199 2.65 4.70 -0.20
CA TYR A 199 2.45 6.05 -0.73
C TYR A 199 3.20 7.14 0.05
N VAL A 200 4.02 6.79 1.03
CA VAL A 200 4.69 7.73 1.94
C VAL A 200 5.62 8.74 1.25
N ASP A 201 6.15 8.39 0.09
CA ASP A 201 6.98 9.28 -0.75
C ASP A 201 6.20 10.04 -1.84
N LEU A 202 4.89 9.80 -1.96
CA LEU A 202 4.01 10.52 -2.89
C LEU A 202 3.14 11.51 -2.11
N HIS A 203 3.75 12.58 -1.63
CA HIS A 203 3.15 13.59 -0.77
C HIS A 203 3.22 14.96 -1.42
N TYR A 204 2.11 15.70 -1.37
CA TYR A 204 1.92 16.98 -2.06
C TYR A 204 1.71 18.14 -1.11
N ASP A 205 0.86 17.97 -0.09
CA ASP A 205 0.40 19.05 0.79
C ASP A 205 0.45 18.65 2.27
N GLY A 206 0.70 19.63 3.14
CA GLY A 206 0.71 19.43 4.59
C GLY A 206 2.02 18.86 5.15
N PRO A 207 2.03 18.38 6.39
CA PRO A 207 3.20 17.75 7.00
C PRO A 207 3.65 16.50 6.26
N ARG A 208 4.96 16.30 6.17
CA ARG A 208 5.53 15.13 5.49
C ARG A 208 5.12 13.83 6.20
N PRO A 209 4.60 12.81 5.47
CA PRO A 209 4.15 11.57 6.07
C PRO A 209 5.25 10.86 6.85
N ARG A 210 4.87 10.28 7.97
CA ARG A 210 5.76 9.57 8.91
C ARG A 210 5.69 8.07 8.68
N SER A 211 6.68 7.34 9.18
CA SER A 211 6.64 5.89 9.30
C SER A 211 6.20 5.48 10.69
N LEU A 212 5.44 4.37 10.81
CA LEU A 212 5.12 3.76 12.09
C LEU A 212 6.38 3.48 12.93
N LEU A 213 7.48 3.11 12.27
CA LEU A 213 8.73 2.77 12.94
C LEU A 213 9.43 3.95 13.64
N GLU A 214 9.00 5.19 13.39
CA GLU A 214 9.46 6.37 14.15
C GLU A 214 8.85 6.42 15.55
N PHE A 215 7.74 5.72 15.78
CA PHE A 215 6.98 5.71 17.05
C PHE A 215 7.24 4.43 17.86
N GLY A 216 7.56 3.31 17.21
CA GLY A 216 7.88 2.05 17.86
C GLY A 216 8.24 0.95 16.88
N LYS A 217 9.15 0.05 17.29
CA LYS A 217 9.53 -1.12 16.47
C LYS A 217 8.99 -2.43 17.02
N LYS A 218 8.91 -2.58 18.35
CA LYS A 218 8.48 -3.84 18.98
C LYS A 218 7.04 -4.18 18.56
N GLY A 219 6.87 -5.33 17.93
CA GLY A 219 5.60 -5.81 17.40
C GLY A 219 5.05 -5.01 16.21
N CYS A 220 5.88 -4.15 15.60
CA CYS A 220 5.51 -3.29 14.47
C CYS A 220 6.26 -3.69 13.21
N LEU A 221 5.57 -3.62 12.08
CA LEU A 221 6.12 -3.83 10.74
C LEU A 221 5.69 -2.67 9.83
N ALA A 222 6.63 -2.12 9.06
CA ALA A 222 6.36 -1.17 7.98
C ALA A 222 6.61 -1.85 6.62
N VAL A 223 5.66 -1.73 5.71
CA VAL A 223 5.69 -2.33 4.37
C VAL A 223 5.79 -1.24 3.32
N HIS A 224 6.80 -1.31 2.47
CA HIS A 224 7.07 -0.35 1.41
C HIS A 224 7.14 -1.00 0.03
N SER A 225 6.91 -0.21 -1.02
CA SER A 225 6.94 -0.68 -2.40
C SER A 225 7.64 0.32 -3.33
N LEU A 226 8.39 -0.21 -4.30
CA LEU A 226 8.94 0.58 -5.40
C LEU A 226 7.93 0.83 -6.53
N SER A 227 6.76 0.17 -6.47
CA SER A 227 5.75 0.26 -7.53
C SER A 227 5.37 1.69 -7.86
N LYS A 228 5.05 2.49 -6.85
CA LYS A 228 4.50 3.85 -7.06
C LYS A 228 5.60 4.91 -7.04
N ARG A 229 6.46 4.89 -6.02
CA ARG A 229 7.52 5.88 -5.88
C ARG A 229 8.56 5.87 -7.00
N SER A 230 8.85 4.68 -7.56
CA SER A 230 9.93 4.48 -8.54
C SER A 230 9.45 4.03 -9.92
N GLY A 231 8.12 3.86 -10.12
CA GLY A 231 7.56 3.38 -11.39
C GLY A 231 7.99 1.97 -11.75
N MET A 232 8.10 1.11 -10.74
CA MET A 232 8.56 -0.28 -10.87
C MET A 232 7.43 -1.29 -10.62
N THR A 233 6.21 -0.99 -11.07
CA THR A 233 5.03 -1.85 -10.83
C THR A 233 5.22 -3.27 -11.33
N GLY A 234 5.74 -3.44 -12.56
CA GLY A 234 6.03 -4.73 -13.18
C GLY A 234 7.26 -5.45 -12.61
N TYR A 235 8.16 -4.75 -11.91
CA TYR A 235 9.38 -5.34 -11.34
C TYR A 235 9.09 -6.16 -10.06
N ARG A 236 7.92 -5.96 -9.44
CA ARG A 236 7.53 -6.67 -8.23
C ARG A 236 8.56 -6.57 -7.11
N SER A 237 8.86 -5.36 -6.64
CA SER A 237 9.85 -5.12 -5.59
C SER A 237 9.33 -4.20 -4.49
N GLY A 238 9.64 -4.56 -3.25
CA GLY A 238 9.35 -3.85 -2.03
C GLY A 238 10.16 -4.42 -0.87
N PHE A 239 9.83 -4.00 0.33
CA PHE A 239 10.39 -4.56 1.55
C PHE A 239 9.39 -4.49 2.72
N VAL A 240 9.65 -5.29 3.73
CA VAL A 240 9.10 -5.15 5.08
C VAL A 240 10.25 -4.97 6.06
N ALA A 241 10.08 -4.06 7.01
CA ALA A 241 11.05 -3.81 8.08
C ALA A 241 10.34 -3.59 9.42
N GLY A 242 11.03 -3.86 10.53
CA GLY A 242 10.51 -3.62 11.88
C GLY A 242 11.04 -4.59 12.91
N ASP A 243 10.16 -5.13 13.73
CA ASP A 243 10.50 -6.06 14.82
C ASP A 243 11.25 -7.29 14.30
N LYS A 244 12.45 -7.53 14.88
CA LYS A 244 13.34 -8.63 14.46
C LYS A 244 12.71 -10.02 14.61
N ASP A 245 11.89 -10.23 15.65
CA ASP A 245 11.28 -11.53 15.94
C ASP A 245 10.13 -11.81 14.97
N LEU A 246 9.38 -10.76 14.58
CA LEU A 246 8.38 -10.84 13.53
C LEU A 246 9.04 -11.08 12.15
N ILE A 247 10.12 -10.39 11.84
CA ILE A 247 10.90 -10.61 10.60
C ILE A 247 11.44 -12.04 10.55
N ALA A 248 11.99 -12.56 11.67
CA ALA A 248 12.49 -13.93 11.72
C ALA A 248 11.37 -14.96 11.50
N THR A 249 10.17 -14.73 12.05
CA THR A 249 9.00 -15.59 11.84
C THR A 249 8.54 -15.54 10.40
N TYR A 250 8.39 -14.36 9.82
CA TYR A 250 8.01 -14.17 8.42
C TYR A 250 9.04 -14.78 7.44
N LYS A 251 10.33 -14.69 7.76
CA LYS A 251 11.41 -15.32 6.97
C LYS A 251 11.24 -16.84 6.90
N ARG A 252 10.92 -17.50 8.02
CA ARG A 252 10.67 -18.97 8.04
C ARG A 252 9.46 -19.34 7.18
N PHE A 253 8.37 -18.57 7.30
CA PHE A 253 7.18 -18.77 6.47
C PHE A 253 7.52 -18.64 4.98
N ARG A 254 8.18 -17.56 4.56
CA ARG A 254 8.49 -17.31 3.15
C ARG A 254 9.47 -18.32 2.54
N ALA A 255 10.41 -18.82 3.31
CA ALA A 255 11.34 -19.87 2.84
C ALA A 255 10.60 -21.12 2.38
N SER A 256 9.47 -21.45 3.04
CA SER A 256 8.62 -22.60 2.68
C SER A 256 7.69 -22.33 1.48
N MET A 257 7.46 -21.06 1.14
CA MET A 257 6.57 -20.65 0.04
C MET A 257 7.24 -20.60 -1.33
N GLY A 258 8.57 -20.75 -1.40
CA GLY A 258 9.33 -20.64 -2.65
C GLY A 258 9.34 -19.21 -3.24
N THR A 259 9.03 -18.18 -2.45
CA THR A 259 9.01 -16.78 -2.89
C THR A 259 10.31 -16.06 -2.57
N ALA A 260 11.03 -15.67 -3.61
CA ALA A 260 12.23 -14.82 -3.47
C ALA A 260 12.33 -13.85 -4.65
N PRO A 261 12.68 -12.56 -4.44
CA PRO A 261 12.86 -11.61 -5.52
C PRO A 261 14.07 -11.98 -6.39
N GLN A 262 13.96 -11.81 -7.70
CA GLN A 262 15.04 -12.07 -8.66
C GLN A 262 16.23 -11.12 -8.42
N GLU A 263 17.47 -11.59 -8.53
CA GLU A 263 18.67 -10.81 -8.21
C GLU A 263 18.83 -9.56 -9.08
N PHE A 264 18.53 -9.65 -10.37
CA PHE A 264 18.58 -8.49 -11.28
C PHE A 264 17.53 -7.41 -10.91
N VAL A 265 16.36 -7.81 -10.39
CA VAL A 265 15.38 -6.87 -9.83
C VAL A 265 15.90 -6.25 -8.53
N GLN A 266 16.58 -7.04 -7.70
CA GLN A 266 17.17 -6.55 -6.46
C GLN A 266 18.32 -5.55 -6.71
N ALA A 267 19.08 -5.72 -7.79
CA ALA A 267 20.10 -4.74 -8.22
C ALA A 267 19.45 -3.39 -8.53
N ALA A 268 18.39 -3.37 -9.34
CA ALA A 268 17.63 -2.15 -9.63
C ALA A 268 16.99 -1.56 -8.35
N ALA A 269 16.46 -2.40 -7.46
CA ALA A 269 15.87 -1.97 -6.20
C ALA A 269 16.91 -1.34 -5.27
N THR A 270 18.13 -1.85 -5.23
CA THR A 270 19.24 -1.28 -4.46
C THR A 270 19.51 0.17 -4.87
N VAL A 271 19.57 0.44 -6.18
CA VAL A 271 19.73 1.79 -6.72
C VAL A 271 18.51 2.65 -6.38
N ALA A 272 17.30 2.11 -6.56
CA ALA A 272 16.05 2.85 -6.30
C ALA A 272 15.91 3.31 -4.84
N TRP A 273 16.37 2.52 -3.86
CA TRP A 273 16.36 2.90 -2.45
C TRP A 273 17.51 3.84 -2.07
N THR A 274 18.56 3.91 -2.89
CA THR A 274 19.75 4.73 -2.62
C THR A 274 19.66 6.11 -3.28
N GLU A 275 19.11 6.19 -4.49
CA GLU A 275 19.06 7.40 -5.32
C GLU A 275 17.68 8.07 -5.21
N PRO A 276 17.55 9.25 -4.57
CA PRO A 276 16.26 9.92 -4.33
C PRO A 276 15.77 10.78 -5.51
N LYS A 277 16.65 11.23 -6.42
CA LYS A 277 16.31 12.22 -7.43
C LYS A 277 15.18 11.78 -8.36
N HIS A 278 15.18 10.50 -8.77
CA HIS A 278 14.10 9.97 -9.61
C HIS A 278 12.72 10.02 -8.92
N VAL A 279 12.67 9.98 -7.59
CA VAL A 279 11.43 10.12 -6.82
C VAL A 279 10.92 11.54 -6.87
N GLU A 280 11.82 12.53 -6.72
CA GLU A 280 11.49 13.95 -6.80
C GLU A 280 10.98 14.33 -8.20
N GLU A 281 11.64 13.83 -9.25
CA GLU A 281 11.22 14.04 -10.64
C GLU A 281 9.82 13.44 -10.92
N ARG A 282 9.55 12.24 -10.41
CA ARG A 282 8.24 11.60 -10.57
C ARG A 282 7.16 12.33 -9.77
N LEU A 283 7.47 12.73 -8.55
CA LEU A 283 6.55 13.48 -7.69
C LEU A 283 6.13 14.79 -8.37
N ALA A 284 7.05 15.49 -9.04
CA ALA A 284 6.74 16.71 -9.80
C ALA A 284 5.73 16.45 -10.93
N VAL A 285 5.88 15.33 -11.66
CA VAL A 285 4.93 14.93 -12.72
C VAL A 285 3.55 14.63 -12.13
N PHE A 286 3.48 13.88 -11.02
CA PHE A 286 2.22 13.54 -10.37
C PHE A 286 1.54 14.78 -9.77
N ALA A 287 2.31 15.69 -9.18
CA ALA A 287 1.79 16.96 -8.67
C ALA A 287 1.16 17.81 -9.77
N ALA A 288 1.78 17.89 -10.94
CA ALA A 288 1.22 18.60 -12.08
C ALA A 288 -0.09 17.96 -12.57
N LYS A 289 -0.15 16.66 -12.71
CA LYS A 289 -1.39 15.92 -13.08
C LYS A 289 -2.51 16.12 -12.05
N ARG A 290 -2.16 16.01 -10.76
CA ARG A 290 -3.09 16.24 -9.65
C ARG A 290 -3.67 17.66 -9.71
N ALA A 291 -2.85 18.67 -9.94
CA ALA A 291 -3.30 20.07 -10.01
C ALA A 291 -4.36 20.29 -11.11
N VAL A 292 -4.17 19.69 -12.29
CA VAL A 292 -5.13 19.76 -13.39
C VAL A 292 -6.46 19.14 -13.01
N LEU A 293 -6.45 17.96 -12.36
CA LEU A 293 -7.68 17.27 -11.96
C LEU A 293 -8.39 17.98 -10.81
N LEU A 294 -7.66 18.52 -9.84
CA LEU A 294 -8.25 19.30 -8.74
C LEU A 294 -8.94 20.57 -9.26
N GLU A 295 -8.30 21.27 -10.22
CA GLU A 295 -8.90 22.44 -10.84
C GLU A 295 -10.16 22.08 -11.63
N LEU A 296 -10.15 20.97 -12.38
CA LEU A 296 -11.33 20.45 -13.06
C LEU A 296 -12.47 20.15 -12.08
N CYS A 297 -12.19 19.45 -10.98
CA CYS A 297 -13.17 19.15 -9.94
C CYS A 297 -13.78 20.44 -9.37
N ARG A 298 -12.92 21.43 -9.05
CA ARG A 298 -13.36 22.75 -8.55
C ARG A 298 -14.29 23.47 -9.55
N GLN A 299 -13.93 23.48 -10.83
CA GLN A 299 -14.76 24.13 -11.88
C GLN A 299 -16.10 23.44 -12.07
N ARG A 300 -16.19 22.16 -11.81
CA ARG A 300 -17.42 21.35 -11.92
C ARG A 300 -18.21 21.23 -10.63
N GLY A 301 -17.76 21.88 -9.55
CA GLY A 301 -18.42 21.80 -8.24
C GLY A 301 -18.32 20.41 -7.58
N LEU A 302 -17.37 19.57 -8.02
CA LEU A 302 -17.13 18.24 -7.44
C LEU A 302 -16.27 18.38 -6.18
N ARG A 303 -16.73 17.79 -5.08
CA ARG A 303 -15.99 17.79 -3.81
C ARG A 303 -14.95 16.67 -3.83
N VAL A 304 -13.70 17.03 -3.50
CA VAL A 304 -12.60 16.10 -3.34
C VAL A 304 -12.24 15.97 -1.86
N HIS A 305 -12.16 14.74 -1.36
CA HIS A 305 -11.78 14.44 0.01
C HIS A 305 -10.33 13.94 0.05
N GLY A 306 -9.53 14.44 1.02
CA GLY A 306 -8.13 14.04 1.18
C GLY A 306 -7.22 14.54 0.06
N SER A 307 -6.51 13.60 -0.58
CA SER A 307 -5.57 13.88 -1.67
C SER A 307 -4.27 14.60 -1.25
N GLN A 308 -3.93 14.56 0.05
CA GLN A 308 -2.64 15.09 0.54
C GLN A 308 -1.45 14.31 -0.01
N ALA A 309 -1.68 13.03 -0.28
CA ALA A 309 -0.67 12.09 -0.79
C ALA A 309 -1.32 11.01 -1.67
N GLY A 310 -0.50 10.12 -2.25
CA GLY A 310 -0.96 9.00 -3.07
C GLY A 310 -1.15 9.36 -4.55
N LEU A 311 -1.89 8.52 -5.27
CA LEU A 311 -2.12 8.66 -6.71
C LEU A 311 -3.59 8.89 -7.08
N TYR A 312 -4.47 9.00 -6.09
CA TYR A 312 -5.91 9.04 -6.30
C TYR A 312 -6.50 10.38 -5.86
N LEU A 313 -7.62 10.74 -6.48
CA LEU A 313 -8.57 11.71 -5.97
C LEU A 313 -9.81 10.95 -5.52
N TRP A 314 -10.21 11.13 -4.27
CA TRP A 314 -11.44 10.59 -3.72
C TRP A 314 -12.53 11.63 -3.88
N VAL A 315 -13.36 11.44 -4.92
CA VAL A 315 -14.33 12.44 -5.38
C VAL A 315 -15.73 12.02 -4.95
N GLU A 316 -16.45 12.92 -4.29
CA GLU A 316 -17.85 12.76 -3.98
C GLU A 316 -18.67 12.88 -5.27
N VAL A 317 -19.54 11.90 -5.52
CA VAL A 317 -20.45 11.97 -6.66
C VAL A 317 -21.57 12.99 -6.41
N PRO A 318 -22.17 13.58 -7.48
CA PRO A 318 -23.27 14.51 -7.33
C PRO A 318 -24.47 13.90 -6.59
N ASP A 319 -25.18 14.72 -5.83
CA ASP A 319 -26.37 14.33 -5.06
C ASP A 319 -27.39 13.52 -5.88
N GLY A 320 -27.97 12.50 -5.25
CA GLY A 320 -28.95 11.62 -5.86
C GLY A 320 -28.38 10.58 -6.84
N THR A 321 -27.06 10.39 -6.83
CA THR A 321 -26.37 9.37 -7.65
C THR A 321 -25.47 8.52 -6.76
N ASP A 322 -25.52 7.18 -6.92
CA ASP A 322 -24.51 6.31 -6.31
C ASP A 322 -23.24 6.23 -7.17
N GLY A 323 -22.10 5.87 -6.52
CA GLY A 323 -20.80 5.85 -7.18
C GLY A 323 -20.70 4.83 -8.32
N VAL A 324 -21.43 3.71 -8.26
CA VAL A 324 -21.44 2.69 -9.31
C VAL A 324 -22.20 3.20 -10.54
N ALA A 325 -23.40 3.77 -10.34
CA ALA A 325 -24.17 4.36 -11.42
C ALA A 325 -23.44 5.55 -12.08
N TYR A 326 -22.73 6.36 -11.29
CA TYR A 326 -21.91 7.44 -11.82
C TYR A 326 -20.74 6.91 -12.67
N ALA A 327 -20.02 5.90 -12.19
CA ALA A 327 -18.93 5.27 -12.94
C ALA A 327 -19.43 4.62 -14.25
N GLN A 328 -20.63 4.03 -14.25
CA GLN A 328 -21.25 3.48 -15.46
C GLN A 328 -21.55 4.57 -16.49
N ARG A 329 -22.09 5.72 -16.07
CA ARG A 329 -22.32 6.87 -16.97
C ARG A 329 -21.00 7.43 -17.54
N CYS A 330 -19.97 7.55 -16.72
CA CYS A 330 -18.63 7.94 -17.19
C CYS A 330 -18.13 6.98 -18.27
N ARG A 331 -18.32 5.67 -18.07
CA ARG A 331 -17.92 4.63 -19.02
C ARG A 331 -18.60 4.79 -20.39
N GLU A 332 -19.85 5.20 -20.45
CA GLU A 332 -20.57 5.38 -21.74
C GLU A 332 -19.85 6.35 -22.69
N VAL A 333 -19.12 7.31 -22.14
CA VAL A 333 -18.33 8.29 -22.90
C VAL A 333 -16.83 7.98 -22.91
N GLY A 334 -16.44 6.77 -22.50
CA GLY A 334 -15.05 6.31 -22.52
C GLY A 334 -14.21 6.68 -21.31
N ILE A 335 -14.80 7.31 -20.28
CA ILE A 335 -14.09 7.65 -19.03
C ILE A 335 -14.25 6.49 -18.05
N VAL A 336 -13.14 5.83 -17.70
CA VAL A 336 -13.12 4.72 -16.75
C VAL A 336 -12.62 5.21 -15.40
N VAL A 337 -13.48 5.15 -14.38
CA VAL A 337 -13.19 5.46 -12.98
C VAL A 337 -13.51 4.25 -12.11
N ALA A 338 -12.86 4.12 -10.96
CA ALA A 338 -13.17 3.09 -9.98
C ALA A 338 -14.23 3.62 -8.99
N PRO A 339 -15.43 3.02 -8.90
CA PRO A 339 -16.43 3.41 -7.90
C PRO A 339 -15.93 3.09 -6.49
N GLY A 340 -16.38 3.87 -5.52
CA GLY A 340 -16.02 3.70 -4.11
C GLY A 340 -16.34 2.31 -3.56
N ALA A 341 -17.43 1.71 -4.00
CA ALA A 341 -17.85 0.35 -3.66
C ALA A 341 -16.78 -0.74 -3.95
N PHE A 342 -15.77 -0.45 -4.78
CA PHE A 342 -14.64 -1.36 -5.02
C PHE A 342 -13.63 -1.41 -3.88
N PHE A 343 -13.72 -0.48 -2.94
CA PHE A 343 -12.79 -0.34 -1.82
C PHE A 343 -13.45 -0.62 -0.46
N GLY A 344 -14.76 -0.89 -0.43
CA GLY A 344 -15.46 -1.23 0.80
C GLY A 344 -16.96 -1.00 0.73
N ARG A 345 -17.63 -1.47 1.78
CA ARG A 345 -19.08 -1.34 1.95
C ARG A 345 -19.42 0.08 2.41
N GLY A 346 -20.57 0.60 1.99
CA GLY A 346 -21.00 1.95 2.37
C GLY A 346 -20.19 3.07 1.73
N GLN A 347 -19.48 2.79 0.65
CA GLN A 347 -18.74 3.77 -0.16
C GLN A 347 -19.48 4.04 -1.49
N GLU A 348 -20.76 3.88 -1.48
CA GLU A 348 -21.68 4.01 -2.63
C GLU A 348 -21.92 5.46 -3.03
#